data_1456324598b284033186d56c5fba1bbd
#
_entry.id   1456324598b284033186d56c5fba1bbd
#
_cell.length_a   1.000
_cell.length_b   1.000
_cell.length_c   1.000
_cell.angle_alpha   90.00
_cell.angle_beta   90.00
_cell.angle_gamma   90.00
#
_symmetry.space_group_name_H-M   'P 1'
#
loop_
_entity.id
_entity.type
_entity.pdbx_description
1 polymer ?
#
loop_
_entity_poly.entity_id
_entity_poly.type
_entity_poly.pdbx_seq_one_letter_code
_entity_poly.pdbx_strand_id
1 'polypeptide(L)'
;AKEAGIDICLISKGDSIEINDASGSRSTANEEADGIMCLYPGPCDTALDRNDMCLVLKLTDGRFSGIFGGDISSEVEKKLVNEYGDELSVDFYKANHHGSRYSGSADWIEALSPRWAAVSCAAENRYGHPADEAMDRLMDAKCRILYTMQSGQIKYKESAIYENNRQ
;
A
#
# COMPACT_ATOMS: atom_id res chain seq x y z
N ALA A 1 11.27 -8.35 22.23
CA ALA A 1 12.20 -7.66 21.34
C ALA A 1 13.47 -7.23 22.09
N LYS A 2 13.37 -6.44 23.16
CA LYS A 2 14.56 -5.99 23.95
C LYS A 2 15.38 -7.15 24.50
N GLU A 3 14.76 -8.21 24.96
CA GLU A 3 15.43 -9.43 25.46
C GLU A 3 16.14 -10.23 24.35
N ALA A 4 15.69 -10.07 23.11
CA ALA A 4 16.30 -10.70 21.93
C ALA A 4 17.36 -9.84 21.25
N GLY A 5 17.70 -8.66 21.78
CA GLY A 5 18.65 -7.73 21.17
C GLY A 5 18.17 -7.11 19.86
N ILE A 6 16.86 -7.05 19.65
CA ILE A 6 16.25 -6.45 18.45
C ILE A 6 15.96 -4.99 18.74
N ASP A 7 16.51 -4.11 17.91
CA ASP A 7 16.20 -2.70 17.94
C ASP A 7 14.77 -2.45 17.45
N ILE A 8 14.07 -1.57 18.15
CA ILE A 8 12.69 -1.17 17.84
C ILE A 8 12.71 0.31 17.49
N CYS A 9 12.34 0.62 16.25
CA CYS A 9 12.09 1.98 15.81
C CYS A 9 10.58 2.21 15.72
N LEU A 10 10.11 3.30 16.33
CA LEU A 10 8.74 3.78 16.15
C LEU A 10 8.76 4.75 14.98
N ILE A 11 7.84 4.58 14.05
CA ILE A 11 7.67 5.45 12.90
C ILE A 11 6.30 6.11 12.94
N SER A 12 6.23 7.34 12.45
CA SER A 12 5.02 8.13 12.32
C SER A 12 5.07 8.94 11.01
N LYS A 13 4.01 9.60 10.67
CA LYS A 13 3.92 10.48 9.50
C LYS A 13 5.14 11.39 9.38
N GLY A 14 5.75 11.38 8.20
CA GLY A 14 6.95 12.14 7.85
C GLY A 14 8.26 11.39 8.09
N ASP A 15 8.23 10.27 8.82
CA ASP A 15 9.42 9.44 8.96
C ASP A 15 9.66 8.61 7.69
N SER A 16 10.94 8.38 7.38
CA SER A 16 11.36 7.54 6.26
C SER A 16 12.42 6.53 6.66
N ILE A 17 12.42 5.39 5.99
CA ILE A 17 13.42 4.32 6.12
C ILE A 17 14.11 4.21 4.77
N GLU A 18 15.39 4.54 4.69
CA GLU A 18 16.18 4.37 3.47
C GLU A 18 16.43 2.88 3.19
N ILE A 19 16.24 2.47 1.94
CA ILE A 19 16.60 1.14 1.47
C ILE A 19 17.93 1.29 0.73
N ASN A 20 19.02 0.78 1.33
CA ASN A 20 20.33 0.74 0.70
C ASN A 20 20.52 -0.63 0.04
N ASP A 21 20.98 -0.64 -1.19
CA ASP A 21 21.45 -1.88 -1.80
C ASP A 21 22.72 -2.41 -1.09
N ALA A 22 23.02 -3.69 -1.24
CA ALA A 22 24.19 -4.31 -0.64
C ALA A 22 25.53 -3.73 -1.13
N SER A 23 25.53 -2.88 -2.16
CA SER A 23 26.71 -2.23 -2.74
C SER A 23 27.00 -0.85 -2.14
N GLY A 24 26.07 -0.29 -1.35
CA GLY A 24 26.20 1.05 -0.79
C GLY A 24 26.15 2.18 -1.83
N SER A 25 25.75 1.87 -3.05
CA SER A 25 25.66 2.84 -4.13
C SER A 25 24.33 3.60 -4.03
N ARG A 26 24.39 4.88 -3.73
CA ARG A 26 23.26 5.79 -3.90
C ARG A 26 22.99 5.98 -5.39
N SER A 27 21.76 5.76 -5.81
CA SER A 27 21.30 6.22 -7.12
C SER A 27 21.51 7.73 -7.21
N THR A 28 22.23 8.15 -8.24
CA THR A 28 22.59 9.55 -8.45
C THR A 28 21.51 10.25 -9.26
N ALA A 29 21.10 11.41 -8.76
CA ALA A 29 20.40 12.50 -9.43
C ALA A 29 18.89 12.37 -9.70
N ASN A 30 18.12 13.17 -9.01
CA ASN A 30 16.73 13.60 -9.29
C ASN A 30 15.59 12.57 -9.17
N GLU A 31 15.80 11.42 -8.55
CA GLU A 31 14.73 10.47 -8.22
C GLU A 31 14.47 10.53 -6.71
N GLU A 32 13.21 10.37 -6.30
CA GLU A 32 12.86 10.18 -4.89
C GLU A 32 13.79 9.10 -4.32
N ALA A 33 14.33 9.31 -3.13
CA ALA A 33 15.26 8.36 -2.52
C ALA A 33 14.54 7.01 -2.33
N ASP A 34 15.23 5.93 -2.70
CA ASP A 34 14.72 4.58 -2.45
C ASP A 34 14.46 4.40 -0.96
N GLY A 35 13.25 3.97 -0.63
CA GLY A 35 12.88 3.88 0.77
C GLY A 35 11.40 3.64 1.01
N ILE A 36 11.07 3.68 2.28
CA ILE A 36 9.69 3.59 2.76
C ILE A 36 9.38 4.88 3.51
N MET A 37 8.39 5.63 3.04
CA MET A 37 7.89 6.82 3.71
C MET A 37 6.59 6.50 4.44
N CYS A 38 6.46 6.96 5.68
CA CYS A 38 5.23 6.89 6.45
C CYS A 38 4.38 8.14 6.18
N LEU A 39 3.22 7.95 5.56
CA LEU A 39 2.27 9.02 5.24
C LEU A 39 1.26 9.26 6.36
N TYR A 40 1.00 8.25 7.20
CA TYR A 40 -0.02 8.26 8.27
C TYR A 40 0.23 7.11 9.26
N PRO A 41 -0.20 7.19 10.54
CA PRO A 41 -0.72 8.38 11.22
C PRO A 41 0.37 9.35 11.69
N GLY A 42 0.01 10.60 11.87
CA GLY A 42 0.84 11.59 12.54
C GLY A 42 0.61 11.60 14.07
N PRO A 43 1.43 12.33 14.82
CA PRO A 43 1.38 12.34 16.28
C PRO A 43 0.06 12.86 16.88
N CYS A 44 -0.68 13.67 16.13
CA CYS A 44 -1.96 14.25 16.56
C CYS A 44 -3.18 13.53 15.97
N ASP A 45 -2.98 12.48 15.17
CA ASP A 45 -4.06 11.72 14.60
C ASP A 45 -4.70 10.84 15.66
N THR A 46 -6.03 10.83 15.66
CA THR A 46 -6.86 9.97 16.49
C THR A 46 -8.01 9.43 15.65
N ALA A 47 -8.38 8.20 15.86
CA ALA A 47 -9.52 7.59 15.22
C ALA A 47 -10.35 6.80 16.23
N LEU A 48 -11.67 6.71 16.00
CA LEU A 48 -12.56 5.88 16.79
C LEU A 48 -12.39 4.39 16.44
N ASP A 49 -12.11 4.11 15.17
CA ASP A 49 -11.81 2.75 14.72
C ASP A 49 -10.28 2.52 14.77
N ARG A 50 -9.89 1.38 15.31
CA ARG A 50 -8.47 0.97 15.37
C ARG A 50 -7.86 0.76 14.00
N ASN A 51 -8.66 0.34 13.02
CA ASN A 51 -8.20 0.16 11.65
C ASN A 51 -7.73 1.48 11.05
N ASP A 52 -8.41 2.58 11.40
CA ASP A 52 -8.03 3.92 10.94
C ASP A 52 -6.74 4.46 11.58
N MET A 53 -6.09 3.69 12.45
CA MET A 53 -4.75 3.96 12.97
C MET A 53 -3.68 3.05 12.34
N CYS A 54 -4.00 2.33 11.26
CA CYS A 54 -2.99 1.59 10.51
C CYS A 54 -1.96 2.53 9.89
N LEU A 55 -0.72 2.06 9.79
CA LEU A 55 0.33 2.76 9.04
C LEU A 55 -0.03 2.78 7.56
N VAL A 56 0.10 3.95 6.95
CA VAL A 56 0.09 4.11 5.50
C VAL A 56 1.50 4.37 5.03
N LEU A 57 2.03 3.43 4.27
CA LEU A 57 3.42 3.41 3.84
C LEU A 57 3.49 3.52 2.31
N LYS A 58 4.30 4.45 1.80
CA LYS A 58 4.69 4.53 0.40
C LYS A 58 6.11 3.99 0.26
N LEU A 59 6.28 2.98 -0.57
CA LEU A 59 7.56 2.39 -0.95
C LEU A 59 8.01 2.97 -2.28
N THR A 60 9.27 3.35 -2.38
CA THR A 60 9.94 3.67 -3.65
C THR A 60 11.20 2.80 -3.78
N ASP A 61 11.38 2.15 -4.94
CA ASP A 61 12.52 1.31 -5.26
C ASP A 61 12.86 1.50 -6.76
N GLY A 62 13.81 2.39 -7.05
CA GLY A 62 14.16 2.81 -8.40
C GLY A 62 12.97 3.46 -9.12
N ARG A 63 12.48 2.78 -10.16
CA ARG A 63 11.32 3.24 -10.95
C ARG A 63 10.00 2.63 -10.53
N PHE A 64 9.96 1.91 -9.44
CA PHE A 64 8.76 1.29 -8.91
C PHE A 64 8.32 1.97 -7.63
N SER A 65 7.03 2.19 -7.53
CA SER A 65 6.43 2.70 -6.30
C SER A 65 5.20 1.89 -5.91
N GLY A 66 4.97 1.78 -4.61
CA GLY A 66 3.84 1.05 -4.08
C GLY A 66 3.29 1.65 -2.80
N ILE A 67 1.97 1.50 -2.58
CA ILE A 67 1.33 2.00 -1.37
C ILE A 67 0.62 0.88 -0.61
N PHE A 68 0.74 0.94 0.72
CA PHE A 68 0.23 -0.04 1.67
C PHE A 68 -0.47 0.70 2.80
N GLY A 69 -1.80 0.70 2.80
CA GLY A 69 -2.60 1.46 3.78
C GLY A 69 -3.17 0.60 4.91
N GLY A 70 -2.89 -0.69 4.97
CA GLY A 70 -3.50 -1.58 5.95
C GLY A 70 -5.01 -1.65 5.78
N ASP A 71 -5.74 -1.46 6.86
CA ASP A 71 -7.20 -1.57 6.91
C ASP A 71 -7.89 -0.20 7.09
N ILE A 72 -7.24 0.90 6.66
CA ILE A 72 -7.83 2.24 6.73
C ILE A 72 -9.14 2.33 5.96
N SER A 73 -10.05 3.17 6.45
CA SER A 73 -11.33 3.47 5.82
C SER A 73 -11.22 4.58 4.77
N SER A 74 -12.30 4.78 4.02
CA SER A 74 -12.43 5.87 3.05
C SER A 74 -12.30 7.27 3.67
N GLU A 75 -12.54 7.43 4.95
CA GLU A 75 -12.36 8.71 5.65
C GLU A 75 -10.87 9.08 5.75
N VAL A 76 -10.01 8.10 6.09
CA VAL A 76 -8.56 8.30 6.12
C VAL A 76 -8.02 8.49 4.71
N GLU A 77 -8.50 7.70 3.74
CA GLU A 77 -8.15 7.86 2.32
C GLU A 77 -8.42 9.29 1.84
N LYS A 78 -9.61 9.82 2.11
CA LYS A 78 -10.00 11.19 1.76
C LYS A 78 -9.09 12.24 2.39
N LYS A 79 -8.69 12.04 3.66
CA LYS A 79 -7.74 12.91 4.34
C LYS A 79 -6.40 12.92 3.60
N LEU A 80 -5.89 11.76 3.23
CA LEU A 80 -4.61 11.63 2.53
C LEU A 80 -4.67 12.22 1.10
N VAL A 81 -5.77 12.02 0.38
CA VAL A 81 -5.98 12.63 -0.94
C VAL A 81 -5.95 14.16 -0.85
N ASN A 82 -6.63 14.73 0.15
CA ASN A 82 -6.65 16.18 0.35
C ASN A 82 -5.27 16.73 0.74
N GLU A 83 -4.43 15.95 1.39
CA GLU A 83 -3.14 16.37 1.88
C GLU A 83 -2.02 16.24 0.85
N TYR A 84 -1.98 15.11 0.14
CA TYR A 84 -0.87 14.73 -0.74
C TYR A 84 -1.20 14.88 -2.23
N GLY A 85 -2.48 14.80 -2.62
CA GLY A 85 -2.91 14.93 -4.02
C GLY A 85 -2.12 14.01 -4.95
N ASP A 86 -1.51 14.60 -5.98
CA ASP A 86 -0.76 13.87 -7.02
C ASP A 86 0.49 13.13 -6.51
N GLU A 87 1.02 13.52 -5.34
CA GLU A 87 2.15 12.82 -4.72
C GLU A 87 1.82 11.39 -4.28
N LEU A 88 0.52 11.04 -4.23
CA LEU A 88 0.06 9.69 -3.94
C LEU A 88 0.27 8.71 -5.10
N SER A 89 0.49 9.18 -6.34
CA SER A 89 0.60 8.34 -7.51
C SER A 89 1.64 7.23 -7.33
N VAL A 90 1.24 5.98 -7.70
CA VAL A 90 2.08 4.78 -7.53
C VAL A 90 1.81 3.75 -8.62
N ASP A 91 2.78 2.86 -8.87
CA ASP A 91 2.59 1.72 -9.76
C ASP A 91 1.72 0.62 -9.15
N PHE A 92 1.84 0.43 -7.83
CA PHE A 92 1.25 -0.70 -7.13
C PHE A 92 0.44 -0.26 -5.91
N TYR A 93 -0.76 -0.80 -5.80
CA TYR A 93 -1.65 -0.59 -4.66
C TYR A 93 -1.97 -1.92 -3.98
N LYS A 94 -1.65 -2.06 -2.70
CA LYS A 94 -2.22 -3.12 -1.88
C LYS A 94 -3.62 -2.69 -1.44
N ALA A 95 -4.66 -3.32 -1.99
CA ALA A 95 -6.05 -2.97 -1.69
C ALA A 95 -6.29 -2.89 -0.17
N ASN A 96 -6.71 -1.72 0.28
CA ASN A 96 -6.99 -1.45 1.68
C ASN A 96 -8.08 -2.37 2.19
N HIS A 97 -7.96 -2.77 3.44
CA HIS A 97 -8.93 -3.58 4.17
C HIS A 97 -9.40 -4.81 3.35
N HIS A 98 -8.44 -5.44 2.65
CA HIS A 98 -8.64 -6.67 1.86
C HIS A 98 -9.69 -6.53 0.73
N GLY A 99 -9.94 -5.31 0.26
CA GLY A 99 -11.00 -5.01 -0.70
C GLY A 99 -12.38 -4.85 -0.03
N SER A 100 -12.43 -4.30 1.17
CA SER A 100 -13.68 -3.92 1.83
C SER A 100 -14.43 -2.87 1.02
N ARG A 101 -15.78 -2.90 1.06
CA ARG A 101 -16.62 -1.85 0.47
C ARG A 101 -16.41 -0.46 1.07
N TYR A 102 -15.90 -0.40 2.29
CA TYR A 102 -15.64 0.83 3.06
C TYR A 102 -14.23 1.42 2.84
N SER A 103 -13.46 0.82 1.93
CA SER A 103 -12.11 1.24 1.59
C SER A 103 -11.91 1.21 0.08
N GLY A 104 -10.80 1.76 -0.42
CA GLY A 104 -10.56 1.87 -1.85
C GLY A 104 -11.58 2.77 -2.52
N SER A 105 -11.79 3.98 -2.00
CA SER A 105 -12.72 4.97 -2.57
C SER A 105 -12.29 5.38 -3.97
N ALA A 106 -13.23 5.87 -4.78
CA ALA A 106 -12.94 6.30 -6.15
C ALA A 106 -11.87 7.38 -6.19
N ASP A 107 -11.99 8.40 -5.35
CA ASP A 107 -11.04 9.51 -5.25
C ASP A 107 -9.63 9.01 -4.86
N TRP A 108 -9.56 8.01 -3.96
CA TRP A 108 -8.31 7.38 -3.56
C TRP A 108 -7.65 6.64 -4.71
N ILE A 109 -8.42 5.81 -5.42
CA ILE A 109 -7.92 5.04 -6.57
C ILE A 109 -7.51 5.97 -7.72
N GLU A 110 -8.25 7.06 -7.95
CA GLU A 110 -7.92 8.09 -8.94
C GLU A 110 -6.59 8.79 -8.59
N ALA A 111 -6.41 9.23 -7.34
CA ALA A 111 -5.17 9.86 -6.88
C ALA A 111 -3.96 8.91 -6.97
N LEU A 112 -4.14 7.63 -6.64
CA LEU A 112 -3.10 6.62 -6.77
C LEU A 112 -2.76 6.28 -8.21
N SER A 113 -3.73 6.28 -9.11
CA SER A 113 -3.61 5.88 -10.53
C SER A 113 -2.79 4.60 -10.74
N PRO A 114 -3.04 3.49 -10.01
CA PRO A 114 -2.15 2.35 -9.96
C PRO A 114 -2.28 1.47 -11.22
N ARG A 115 -1.15 0.93 -11.69
CA ARG A 115 -1.16 -0.09 -12.76
C ARG A 115 -1.63 -1.45 -12.25
N TRP A 116 -1.28 -1.78 -11.01
CA TRP A 116 -1.61 -3.05 -10.36
C TRP A 116 -2.22 -2.82 -8.99
N ALA A 117 -3.25 -3.59 -8.68
CA ALA A 117 -3.78 -3.69 -7.33
C ALA A 117 -3.72 -5.14 -6.84
N ALA A 118 -3.19 -5.37 -5.65
CA ALA A 118 -3.20 -6.69 -5.03
C ALA A 118 -4.29 -6.78 -3.97
N VAL A 119 -5.18 -7.75 -4.12
CA VAL A 119 -6.21 -8.09 -3.14
C VAL A 119 -5.77 -9.32 -2.36
N SER A 120 -5.49 -9.13 -1.07
CA SER A 120 -5.00 -10.19 -0.18
C SER A 120 -6.13 -10.67 0.72
N CYS A 121 -6.78 -11.75 0.33
CA CYS A 121 -7.84 -12.40 1.13
C CYS A 121 -7.89 -13.90 0.84
N ALA A 122 -8.58 -14.65 1.68
CA ALA A 122 -8.93 -16.04 1.42
C ALA A 122 -10.14 -16.13 0.48
N ALA A 123 -10.23 -17.18 -0.32
CA ALA A 123 -11.38 -17.44 -1.21
C ALA A 123 -12.69 -17.58 -0.40
N GLU A 124 -12.60 -18.23 0.75
CA GLU A 124 -13.71 -18.34 1.68
C GLU A 124 -13.35 -17.52 2.95
N ASN A 125 -14.09 -16.47 3.22
CA ASN A 125 -13.93 -15.66 4.40
C ASN A 125 -15.28 -15.13 4.90
N ARG A 126 -15.37 -14.94 6.22
CA ARG A 126 -16.59 -14.49 6.89
C ARG A 126 -16.97 -13.03 6.66
N TYR A 127 -16.06 -12.25 6.07
CA TYR A 127 -16.23 -10.79 5.89
C TYR A 127 -16.83 -10.44 4.53
N GLY A 128 -16.90 -11.39 3.60
CA GLY A 128 -17.34 -11.15 2.23
C GLY A 128 -16.34 -10.30 1.44
N HIS A 129 -15.05 -10.45 1.73
CA HIS A 129 -14.00 -9.75 0.99
C HIS A 129 -13.44 -10.65 -0.15
N PRO A 130 -13.08 -10.05 -1.30
CA PRO A 130 -13.30 -8.65 -1.62
C PRO A 130 -14.77 -8.37 -1.92
N ALA A 131 -15.25 -7.16 -1.61
CA ALA A 131 -16.60 -6.72 -1.95
C ALA A 131 -16.67 -6.31 -3.44
N ASP A 132 -17.79 -6.60 -4.09
CA ASP A 132 -17.97 -6.29 -5.52
C ASP A 132 -17.77 -4.80 -5.79
N GLU A 133 -18.29 -3.93 -4.92
CA GLU A 133 -18.18 -2.47 -5.06
C GLU A 133 -16.72 -1.98 -5.03
N ALA A 134 -15.85 -2.65 -4.28
CA ALA A 134 -14.43 -2.32 -4.26
C ALA A 134 -13.73 -2.81 -5.54
N MET A 135 -14.12 -3.96 -6.05
CA MET A 135 -13.60 -4.50 -7.31
C MET A 135 -14.04 -3.69 -8.51
N ASP A 136 -15.31 -3.27 -8.54
CA ASP A 136 -15.84 -2.41 -9.60
C ASP A 136 -15.04 -1.11 -9.74
N ARG A 137 -14.73 -0.45 -8.61
CA ARG A 137 -13.91 0.77 -8.62
C ARG A 137 -12.50 0.55 -9.19
N LEU A 138 -11.86 -0.58 -8.89
CA LEU A 138 -10.56 -0.93 -9.45
C LEU A 138 -10.63 -1.27 -10.94
N MET A 139 -11.71 -1.93 -11.38
CA MET A 139 -11.95 -2.24 -12.80
C MET A 139 -12.24 -0.97 -13.60
N ASP A 140 -13.03 -0.05 -13.08
CA ASP A 140 -13.32 1.26 -13.72
C ASP A 140 -12.04 2.08 -13.90
N ALA A 141 -11.11 2.01 -12.96
CA ALA A 141 -9.78 2.61 -13.06
C ALA A 141 -8.84 1.86 -14.02
N LYS A 142 -9.29 0.76 -14.66
CA LYS A 142 -8.49 -0.08 -15.57
C LYS A 142 -7.23 -0.67 -14.93
N CYS A 143 -7.25 -0.82 -13.63
CA CYS A 143 -6.18 -1.40 -12.87
C CYS A 143 -6.13 -2.93 -13.09
N ARG A 144 -4.92 -3.49 -13.24
CA ARG A 144 -4.76 -4.95 -13.25
C ARG A 144 -4.86 -5.48 -11.83
N ILE A 145 -5.92 -6.25 -11.55
CA ILE A 145 -6.18 -6.81 -10.22
C ILE A 145 -5.53 -8.18 -10.09
N LEU A 146 -4.81 -8.38 -8.98
CA LEU A 146 -4.10 -9.60 -8.62
C LEU A 146 -4.69 -10.13 -7.31
N TYR A 147 -5.03 -11.42 -7.26
CA TYR A 147 -5.67 -12.01 -6.08
C TYR A 147 -4.76 -13.07 -5.44
N THR A 148 -4.41 -12.90 -4.15
CA THR A 148 -3.61 -13.90 -3.44
C THR A 148 -4.32 -15.25 -3.31
N MET A 149 -5.66 -15.26 -3.28
CA MET A 149 -6.47 -16.48 -3.26
C MET A 149 -6.35 -17.31 -4.55
N GLN A 150 -5.98 -16.67 -5.67
CA GLN A 150 -5.77 -17.35 -6.97
C GLN A 150 -4.29 -17.68 -7.17
N SER A 151 -3.41 -16.72 -6.94
CA SER A 151 -1.99 -16.80 -7.26
C SER A 151 -1.12 -17.32 -6.10
N GLY A 152 -1.67 -17.32 -4.87
CA GLY A 152 -0.91 -17.61 -3.65
C GLY A 152 0.07 -16.52 -3.29
N GLN A 153 1.10 -16.29 -4.10
CA GLN A 153 2.11 -15.28 -3.89
C GLN A 153 2.21 -14.31 -5.08
N ILE A 154 2.25 -13.02 -4.77
CA ILE A 154 2.53 -11.95 -5.72
C ILE A 154 3.94 -11.43 -5.42
N LYS A 155 4.81 -11.39 -6.43
CA LYS A 155 6.20 -10.94 -6.31
C LYS A 155 6.47 -9.81 -7.30
N TYR A 156 7.12 -8.77 -6.81
CA TYR A 156 7.80 -7.80 -7.64
C TYR A 156 9.27 -8.18 -7.78
N LYS A 157 9.78 -8.22 -9.00
CA LYS A 157 11.18 -8.50 -9.28
C LYS A 157 11.56 -7.92 -10.65
N GLU A 158 12.72 -7.26 -10.73
CA GLU A 158 13.29 -6.76 -12.00
C GLU A 158 12.29 -5.90 -12.79
N SER A 159 11.58 -4.97 -12.10
CA SER A 159 10.59 -4.07 -12.69
C SER A 159 9.34 -4.76 -13.26
N ALA A 160 9.06 -5.99 -12.85
CA ALA A 160 7.86 -6.72 -13.23
C ALA A 160 7.17 -7.39 -12.04
N ILE A 161 5.84 -7.53 -12.13
CA ILE A 161 5.05 -8.26 -11.13
C ILE A 161 4.77 -9.66 -11.64
N TYR A 162 5.03 -10.63 -10.79
CA TYR A 162 4.83 -12.05 -11.07
C TYR A 162 3.80 -12.65 -10.13
N GLU A 163 2.89 -13.43 -10.69
CA GLU A 163 1.98 -14.30 -9.96
C GLU A 163 2.56 -15.72 -9.93
N ASN A 164 2.67 -16.29 -8.75
CA ASN A 164 3.08 -17.67 -8.60
C ASN A 164 1.80 -18.53 -8.52
N ASN A 165 1.29 -18.98 -9.67
CA ASN A 165 0.16 -19.91 -9.69
C ASN A 165 0.55 -21.17 -8.92
N ARG A 166 -0.17 -21.49 -7.86
CA ARG A 166 -0.09 -22.80 -7.22
C ARG A 166 -0.64 -23.82 -8.24
N GLN A 167 0.24 -24.68 -8.73
CA GLN A 167 -0.16 -25.93 -9.38
C GLN A 167 -0.72 -26.89 -8.35
#